data_248e8da4beeb71dcb59a501ff9c8d313
#
_entry.id   248e8da4beeb71dcb59a501ff9c8d313
#
_cell.length_a   1.000
_cell.length_b   1.000
_cell.length_c   1.000
_cell.angle_alpha   90.00
_cell.angle_beta   90.00
_cell.angle_gamma   90.00
#
_symmetry.space_group_name_H-M   'P 1'
#
loop_
_entity.id
_entity.type
_entity.pdbx_description
1 polymer ?
#
loop_
_entity_poly.entity_id
_entity_poly.type
_entity_poly.pdbx_seq_one_letter_code
_entity_poly.pdbx_strand_id
1 'polypeptide(L)'
;MKHLFTFLLFPFLAAAHPIISCTDVIKPYADFESPLAFEETVAALQKTLNSKGITIFATIEHHKAAEAVGESMQPATVLIVGNPKVGTALMQENPRFAIELPLKILIYEEGKTVNIRYEKVAAIAEKYHIKQNFSTAEKIDAVMLQLIKSSIGK
;
A
#
# COMPACT_ATOMS: atom_id res chain seq x y z
N MET A 1 -32.95 -45.64 -58.14
CA MET A 1 -33.24 -44.34 -57.44
C MET A 1 -32.24 -44.15 -56.37
N LYS A 2 -31.19 -43.29 -56.61
CA LYS A 2 -30.12 -43.02 -55.68
C LYS A 2 -30.39 -41.69 -55.04
N HIS A 3 -30.70 -41.64 -53.74
CA HIS A 3 -30.86 -40.43 -52.99
C HIS A 3 -29.47 -39.96 -52.47
N LEU A 4 -29.02 -38.84 -53.04
CA LEU A 4 -27.81 -38.17 -52.67
C LEU A 4 -28.11 -37.27 -51.43
N PHE A 5 -27.58 -37.64 -50.28
CA PHE A 5 -27.74 -36.87 -49.04
C PHE A 5 -26.59 -35.83 -48.99
N THR A 6 -26.91 -34.60 -49.31
CA THR A 6 -25.96 -33.47 -49.21
C THR A 6 -25.86 -33.02 -47.75
N PHE A 7 -24.71 -33.31 -47.14
CA PHE A 7 -24.38 -32.86 -45.79
C PHE A 7 -23.92 -31.40 -45.85
N LEU A 8 -24.78 -30.49 -45.39
CA LEU A 8 -24.44 -29.07 -45.27
C LEU A 8 -23.55 -28.89 -44.03
N LEU A 9 -22.23 -28.63 -44.25
CA LEU A 9 -21.28 -28.29 -43.21
C LEU A 9 -21.48 -26.82 -42.83
N PHE A 10 -22.12 -26.56 -41.68
CA PHE A 10 -22.20 -25.22 -41.10
C PHE A 10 -20.84 -24.91 -40.42
N PRO A 11 -20.15 -23.82 -40.77
CA PRO A 11 -18.96 -23.43 -40.04
C PRO A 11 -19.39 -22.86 -38.68
N PHE A 12 -19.00 -23.54 -37.62
CA PHE A 12 -19.14 -23.08 -36.25
C PHE A 12 -18.16 -21.92 -36.05
N LEU A 13 -18.67 -20.68 -36.19
CA LEU A 13 -17.91 -19.46 -35.90
C LEU A 13 -17.76 -19.37 -34.39
N ALA A 14 -16.64 -19.84 -33.87
CA ALA A 14 -16.27 -19.68 -32.47
C ALA A 14 -16.08 -18.18 -32.21
N ALA A 15 -17.08 -17.55 -31.64
CA ALA A 15 -16.94 -16.20 -31.07
C ALA A 15 -15.91 -16.26 -29.97
N ALA A 16 -14.72 -15.76 -30.25
CA ALA A 16 -13.71 -15.51 -29.21
C ALA A 16 -14.28 -14.48 -28.24
N HIS A 17 -14.76 -14.96 -27.10
CA HIS A 17 -15.07 -14.07 -25.99
C HIS A 17 -13.75 -13.41 -25.56
N PRO A 18 -13.70 -12.07 -25.43
CA PRO A 18 -12.53 -11.44 -24.87
C PRO A 18 -12.35 -12.03 -23.47
N ILE A 19 -11.24 -12.70 -23.25
CA ILE A 19 -10.78 -13.07 -21.91
C ILE A 19 -10.61 -11.74 -21.21
N ILE A 20 -11.56 -11.40 -20.32
CA ILE A 20 -11.42 -10.27 -19.41
C ILE A 20 -10.15 -10.59 -18.63
N SER A 21 -9.08 -9.90 -19.01
CA SER A 21 -7.77 -9.96 -18.37
C SER A 21 -7.97 -9.73 -16.89
N CYS A 22 -7.37 -10.59 -16.09
CA CYS A 22 -7.25 -10.54 -14.65
C CYS A 22 -7.40 -9.13 -14.10
N THR A 23 -8.39 -8.94 -13.23
CA THR A 23 -8.48 -7.88 -12.24
C THR A 23 -7.12 -7.31 -11.92
N ASP A 24 -6.94 -6.00 -12.09
CA ASP A 24 -5.82 -5.26 -11.52
C ASP A 24 -5.85 -5.45 -10.00
N VAL A 25 -5.20 -6.51 -9.53
CA VAL A 25 -5.07 -6.78 -8.10
C VAL A 25 -4.25 -5.64 -7.53
N ILE A 26 -4.87 -4.83 -6.67
CA ILE A 26 -4.17 -3.73 -6.00
C ILE A 26 -3.00 -4.35 -5.23
N LYS A 27 -1.77 -3.99 -5.62
CA LYS A 27 -0.58 -4.41 -4.86
C LYS A 27 -0.74 -3.90 -3.43
N PRO A 28 -0.70 -4.78 -2.42
CA PRO A 28 -1.04 -4.40 -1.05
C PRO A 28 -0.04 -3.40 -0.45
N TYR A 29 1.21 -3.44 -0.89
CA TYR A 29 2.26 -2.57 -0.37
C TYR A 29 2.73 -1.57 -1.43
N ALA A 30 3.19 -0.41 -0.95
CA ALA A 30 3.98 0.54 -1.70
C ALA A 30 5.41 0.51 -1.15
N ASP A 31 6.37 0.29 -2.05
CA ASP A 31 7.79 0.16 -1.74
C ASP A 31 8.57 1.27 -2.45
N PHE A 32 9.54 1.85 -1.74
CA PHE A 32 10.43 2.90 -2.25
C PHE A 32 11.85 2.63 -1.77
N GLU A 33 12.81 2.82 -2.65
CA GLU A 33 14.21 2.90 -2.29
C GLU A 33 14.59 4.35 -2.05
N SER A 34 15.23 4.64 -0.90
CA SER A 34 15.73 5.96 -0.55
C SER A 34 17.19 6.12 -1.03
N PRO A 35 17.54 7.25 -1.63
CA PRO A 35 18.95 7.57 -1.91
C PRO A 35 19.69 8.12 -0.69
N LEU A 36 18.99 8.38 0.40
CA LEU A 36 19.54 8.93 1.64
C LEU A 36 19.99 7.81 2.57
N ALA A 37 20.88 8.12 3.50
CA ALA A 37 21.23 7.23 4.61
C ALA A 37 19.99 6.97 5.50
N PHE A 38 20.02 5.89 6.28
CA PHE A 38 18.89 5.46 7.09
C PHE A 38 18.33 6.56 8.01
N GLU A 39 19.17 7.15 8.84
CA GLU A 39 18.76 8.19 9.79
C GLU A 39 18.27 9.45 9.06
N GLU A 40 18.91 9.81 7.94
CA GLU A 40 18.47 10.94 7.11
C GLU A 40 17.10 10.68 6.49
N THR A 41 16.83 9.43 6.04
CA THR A 41 15.54 9.03 5.50
C THR A 41 14.43 9.15 6.55
N VAL A 42 14.70 8.66 7.77
CA VAL A 42 13.75 8.77 8.90
C VAL A 42 13.46 10.24 9.21
N ALA A 43 14.50 11.07 9.37
CA ALA A 43 14.35 12.48 9.69
C ALA A 43 13.62 13.28 8.59
N ALA A 44 13.96 13.03 7.32
CA ALA A 44 13.34 13.69 6.18
C ALA A 44 11.85 13.35 6.09
N LEU A 45 11.49 12.07 6.29
CA LEU A 45 10.10 11.63 6.27
C LEU A 45 9.30 12.23 7.44
N GLN A 46 9.84 12.20 8.66
CA GLN A 46 9.20 12.81 9.83
C GLN A 46 8.96 14.32 9.62
N LYS A 47 9.97 15.04 9.12
CA LYS A 47 9.83 16.47 8.80
C LYS A 47 8.73 16.72 7.76
N THR A 48 8.68 15.92 6.70
CA THR A 48 7.69 16.05 5.64
C THR A 48 6.27 15.78 6.15
N LEU A 49 6.06 14.69 6.89
CA LEU A 49 4.78 14.34 7.47
C LEU A 49 4.25 15.45 8.39
N ASN A 50 5.09 15.93 9.32
CA ASN A 50 4.73 17.00 10.25
C ASN A 50 4.38 18.31 9.53
N SER A 51 5.13 18.67 8.46
CA SER A 51 4.87 19.90 7.68
C SER A 51 3.52 19.88 6.95
N LYS A 52 2.94 18.69 6.74
CA LYS A 52 1.65 18.48 6.08
C LYS A 52 0.51 18.14 7.04
N GLY A 53 0.76 18.29 8.34
CA GLY A 53 -0.27 18.07 9.38
C GLY A 53 -0.63 16.60 9.56
N ILE A 54 0.26 15.67 9.18
CA ILE A 54 0.14 14.26 9.52
C ILE A 54 0.75 14.07 10.91
N THR A 55 -0.05 13.56 11.83
CA THR A 55 0.42 13.29 13.19
C THR A 55 1.27 12.03 13.23
N ILE A 56 2.45 12.11 13.83
CA ILE A 56 3.26 10.95 14.19
C ILE A 56 2.93 10.60 15.64
N PHE A 57 2.18 9.52 15.85
CA PHE A 57 1.75 9.05 17.17
C PHE A 57 2.88 8.36 17.94
N ALA A 58 3.74 7.62 17.20
CA ALA A 58 4.88 6.94 17.77
C ALA A 58 5.98 6.71 16.71
N THR A 59 7.20 6.61 17.20
CA THR A 59 8.37 6.13 16.45
C THR A 59 8.91 4.90 17.19
N ILE A 60 8.97 3.76 16.52
CA ILE A 60 9.41 2.48 17.08
C ILE A 60 10.69 2.07 16.38
N GLU A 61 11.81 2.16 17.11
CA GLU A 61 13.16 1.83 16.62
C GLU A 61 13.48 0.38 17.00
N HIS A 62 13.15 -0.57 16.12
CA HIS A 62 13.30 -2.01 16.39
C HIS A 62 14.75 -2.42 16.64
N HIS A 63 15.71 -1.86 15.91
CA HIS A 63 17.13 -2.15 16.08
C HIS A 63 17.63 -1.72 17.46
N LYS A 64 17.19 -0.56 17.97
CA LYS A 64 17.56 -0.12 19.33
C LYS A 64 16.90 -0.98 20.42
N ALA A 65 15.66 -1.43 20.17
CA ALA A 65 14.99 -2.37 21.08
C ALA A 65 15.71 -3.73 21.11
N ALA A 66 16.22 -4.22 19.99
CA ALA A 66 17.01 -5.42 19.91
C ALA A 66 18.34 -5.27 20.68
N GLU A 67 19.07 -4.16 20.49
CA GLU A 67 20.29 -3.86 21.21
C GLU A 67 20.09 -3.86 22.73
N ALA A 68 18.97 -3.33 23.20
CA ALA A 68 18.64 -3.28 24.63
C ALA A 68 18.50 -4.66 25.29
N VAL A 69 18.27 -5.71 24.50
CA VAL A 69 18.16 -7.11 24.96
C VAL A 69 19.35 -7.98 24.53
N GLY A 70 20.41 -7.35 24.00
CA GLY A 70 21.65 -8.03 23.62
C GLY A 70 21.60 -8.69 22.23
N GLU A 71 20.59 -8.38 21.44
CA GLU A 71 20.43 -8.86 20.07
C GLU A 71 20.91 -7.80 19.05
N SER A 72 21.18 -8.22 17.82
CA SER A 72 21.54 -7.30 16.75
C SER A 72 20.67 -7.55 15.50
N MET A 73 20.28 -6.45 14.86
CA MET A 73 19.58 -6.48 13.58
C MET A 73 19.95 -5.26 12.75
N GLN A 74 19.70 -5.31 11.43
CA GLN A 74 19.84 -4.13 10.59
C GLN A 74 18.86 -3.04 11.02
N PRO A 75 19.20 -1.75 10.78
CA PRO A 75 18.31 -0.64 11.11
C PRO A 75 16.90 -0.82 10.60
N ALA A 76 15.94 -0.66 11.49
CA ALA A 76 14.51 -0.70 11.17
C ALA A 76 13.74 0.20 12.13
N THR A 77 12.96 1.13 11.57
CA THR A 77 12.11 2.06 12.31
C THR A 77 10.70 2.05 11.73
N VAL A 78 9.68 1.97 12.58
CA VAL A 78 8.28 2.12 12.20
C VAL A 78 7.77 3.47 12.71
N LEU A 79 7.23 4.28 11.80
CA LEU A 79 6.46 5.48 12.13
C LEU A 79 4.98 5.12 12.16
N ILE A 80 4.33 5.39 13.28
CA ILE A 80 2.87 5.24 13.44
C ILE A 80 2.25 6.60 13.13
N VAL A 81 1.52 6.69 12.01
CA VAL A 81 1.09 7.99 11.47
C VAL A 81 -0.38 8.03 11.11
N GLY A 82 -0.99 9.21 11.20
CA GLY A 82 -2.38 9.34 10.78
C GLY A 82 -2.91 10.78 10.84
N ASN A 83 -4.10 10.92 10.28
CA ASN A 83 -4.90 12.13 10.40
C ASN A 83 -6.35 11.72 10.76
N PRO A 84 -6.80 11.97 12.01
CA PRO A 84 -8.14 11.58 12.46
C PRO A 84 -9.27 12.11 11.59
N LYS A 85 -9.11 13.30 11.01
CA LYS A 85 -10.14 13.88 10.14
C LYS A 85 -10.40 13.06 8.87
N VAL A 86 -9.40 12.32 8.42
CA VAL A 86 -9.49 11.54 7.17
C VAL A 86 -9.87 10.08 7.43
N GLY A 87 -9.26 9.46 8.46
CA GLY A 87 -9.51 8.05 8.79
C GLY A 87 -10.90 7.76 9.32
N THR A 88 -11.56 8.76 9.96
CA THR A 88 -12.86 8.58 10.60
C THR A 88 -13.94 8.07 9.64
N ALA A 89 -13.98 8.56 8.39
CA ALA A 89 -14.99 8.14 7.42
C ALA A 89 -14.92 6.63 7.09
N LEU A 90 -13.71 6.07 7.03
CA LEU A 90 -13.50 4.64 6.79
C LEU A 90 -13.97 3.81 8.00
N MET A 91 -13.67 4.27 9.21
CA MET A 91 -14.09 3.59 10.45
C MET A 91 -15.60 3.70 10.69
N GLN A 92 -16.26 4.79 10.26
CA GLN A 92 -17.70 4.93 10.32
C GLN A 92 -18.42 3.96 9.38
N GLU A 93 -17.86 3.68 8.20
CA GLU A 93 -18.41 2.69 7.28
C GLU A 93 -18.21 1.25 7.79
N ASN A 94 -17.04 0.94 8.33
CA ASN A 94 -16.76 -0.34 8.95
C ASN A 94 -15.90 -0.15 10.21
N PRO A 95 -16.47 -0.29 11.43
CA PRO A 95 -15.74 -0.08 12.67
C PRO A 95 -14.53 -1.01 12.85
N ARG A 96 -14.53 -2.20 12.22
CA ARG A 96 -13.39 -3.13 12.27
C ARG A 96 -12.16 -2.58 11.57
N PHE A 97 -12.33 -1.60 10.68
CA PHE A 97 -11.23 -0.92 10.01
C PHE A 97 -10.31 -0.19 10.98
N ALA A 98 -10.81 0.14 12.18
CA ALA A 98 -10.02 0.84 13.21
C ALA A 98 -8.77 0.08 13.65
N ILE A 99 -8.71 -1.26 13.51
CA ILE A 99 -7.52 -2.06 13.83
C ILE A 99 -6.33 -1.77 12.90
N GLU A 100 -6.60 -1.29 11.70
CA GLU A 100 -5.59 -0.99 10.68
C GLU A 100 -5.03 0.44 10.82
N LEU A 101 -5.70 1.27 11.61
CA LEU A 101 -5.28 2.65 11.85
C LEU A 101 -4.71 2.81 13.28
N PRO A 102 -3.75 3.72 13.49
CA PRO A 102 -3.03 4.55 12.52
C PRO A 102 -2.18 3.74 11.54
N LEU A 103 -1.82 4.34 10.39
CA LEU A 103 -0.96 3.68 9.41
C LEU A 103 0.46 3.46 9.94
N LYS A 104 1.11 2.43 9.44
CA LYS A 104 2.50 2.08 9.74
C LYS A 104 3.36 2.32 8.51
N ILE A 105 4.42 3.11 8.66
CA ILE A 105 5.43 3.30 7.62
C ILE A 105 6.72 2.70 8.18
N LEU A 106 7.21 1.65 7.54
CA LEU A 106 8.47 1.02 7.86
C LEU A 106 9.58 1.65 7.03
N ILE A 107 10.65 2.09 7.70
CA ILE A 107 11.93 2.44 7.08
C ILE A 107 12.91 1.36 7.56
N TYR A 108 13.65 0.74 6.63
CA TYR A 108 14.55 -0.35 6.97
C TYR A 108 15.73 -0.46 6.01
N GLU A 109 16.83 -0.99 6.51
CA GLU A 109 17.96 -1.40 5.67
C GLU A 109 17.82 -2.86 5.27
N GLU A 110 18.12 -3.15 4.01
CA GLU A 110 18.29 -4.49 3.47
C GLU A 110 19.61 -4.54 2.70
N GLY A 111 20.62 -5.14 3.31
CA GLY A 111 22.00 -5.09 2.80
C GLY A 111 22.57 -3.66 2.85
N LYS A 112 22.67 -3.01 1.69
CA LYS A 112 23.17 -1.63 1.56
C LYS A 112 22.10 -0.64 1.12
N THR A 113 20.88 -1.10 0.97
CA THR A 113 19.74 -0.31 0.47
C THR A 113 18.85 0.13 1.62
N VAL A 114 18.49 1.39 1.63
CA VAL A 114 17.48 1.93 2.56
C VAL A 114 16.13 1.91 1.85
N ASN A 115 15.16 1.27 2.47
CA ASN A 115 13.83 1.06 1.91
C ASN A 115 12.74 1.68 2.79
N ILE A 116 11.65 2.10 2.15
CA ILE A 116 10.44 2.58 2.82
C ILE A 116 9.29 1.73 2.31
N ARG A 117 8.47 1.21 3.24
CA ARG A 117 7.30 0.40 2.93
C ARG A 117 6.09 0.82 3.74
N TYR A 118 4.92 0.87 3.12
CA TYR A 118 3.65 0.94 3.84
C TYR A 118 2.56 0.11 3.15
N GLU A 119 1.58 -0.37 3.90
CA GLU A 119 0.41 -1.05 3.35
C GLU A 119 -0.58 -0.01 2.82
N LYS A 120 -1.00 -0.15 1.57
CA LYS A 120 -1.91 0.79 0.93
C LYS A 120 -3.28 0.75 1.57
N VAL A 121 -3.83 1.93 1.85
CA VAL A 121 -5.16 2.07 2.45
C VAL A 121 -6.25 1.53 1.53
N ALA A 122 -6.11 1.67 0.20
CA ALA A 122 -7.03 1.08 -0.76
C ALA A 122 -7.04 -0.47 -0.69
N ALA A 123 -5.89 -1.12 -0.52
CA ALA A 123 -5.81 -2.57 -0.36
C ALA A 123 -6.47 -3.03 0.95
N ILE A 124 -6.25 -2.29 2.04
CA ILE A 124 -6.93 -2.54 3.31
C ILE A 124 -8.43 -2.32 3.14
N ALA A 125 -8.86 -1.25 2.47
CA ALA A 125 -10.27 -0.94 2.23
C ALA A 125 -10.99 -2.06 1.46
N GLU A 126 -10.35 -2.68 0.47
CA GLU A 126 -10.88 -3.88 -0.21
C GLU A 126 -11.08 -5.04 0.77
N LYS A 127 -10.07 -5.35 1.59
CA LYS A 127 -10.13 -6.41 2.60
C LYS A 127 -11.30 -6.24 3.57
N TYR A 128 -11.64 -5.00 3.92
CA TYR A 128 -12.74 -4.66 4.81
C TYR A 128 -14.05 -4.32 4.08
N HIS A 129 -14.11 -4.51 2.75
CA HIS A 129 -15.27 -4.26 1.91
C HIS A 129 -15.82 -2.82 2.02
N ILE A 130 -14.92 -1.85 2.17
CA ILE A 130 -15.26 -0.43 2.12
C ILE A 130 -15.70 -0.09 0.69
N LYS A 131 -16.88 0.47 0.52
CA LYS A 131 -17.46 0.81 -0.79
C LYS A 131 -17.74 2.31 -0.94
N GLN A 132 -18.42 2.91 0.04
CA GLN A 132 -18.84 4.31 -0.03
C GLN A 132 -17.65 5.27 0.07
N ASN A 133 -16.68 4.93 0.93
CA ASN A 133 -15.49 5.74 1.18
C ASN A 133 -14.22 5.19 0.51
N PHE A 134 -14.36 4.32 -0.50
CA PHE A 134 -13.20 3.74 -1.19
C PHE A 134 -12.32 4.83 -1.84
N SER A 135 -12.92 5.84 -2.47
CA SER A 135 -12.19 6.99 -3.02
C SER A 135 -11.42 7.79 -1.97
N THR A 136 -11.84 7.74 -0.70
CA THR A 136 -11.07 8.33 0.41
C THR A 136 -9.80 7.53 0.67
N ALA A 137 -9.85 6.21 0.63
CA ALA A 137 -8.68 5.34 0.76
C ALA A 137 -7.67 5.60 -0.36
N GLU A 138 -8.13 5.71 -1.60
CA GLU A 138 -7.27 6.05 -2.76
C GLU A 138 -6.61 7.43 -2.62
N LYS A 139 -7.35 8.42 -2.12
CA LYS A 139 -6.80 9.76 -1.86
C LYS A 139 -5.73 9.75 -0.77
N ILE A 140 -5.92 8.95 0.28
CA ILE A 140 -4.89 8.78 1.31
C ILE A 140 -3.62 8.21 0.68
N ASP A 141 -3.73 7.16 -0.14
CA ASP A 141 -2.58 6.55 -0.82
C ASP A 141 -1.88 7.53 -1.76
N ALA A 142 -2.62 8.33 -2.53
CA ALA A 142 -2.05 9.35 -3.40
C ALA A 142 -1.24 10.39 -2.62
N VAL A 143 -1.77 10.86 -1.48
CA VAL A 143 -1.09 11.80 -0.58
C VAL A 143 0.16 11.15 0.01
N MET A 144 0.06 9.93 0.53
CA MET A 144 1.19 9.21 1.13
C MET A 144 2.31 8.99 0.11
N LEU A 145 1.95 8.56 -1.10
CA LEU A 145 2.89 8.40 -2.21
C LEU A 145 3.67 9.69 -2.51
N GLN A 146 2.96 10.82 -2.60
CA GLN A 146 3.57 12.12 -2.86
C GLN A 146 4.49 12.55 -1.71
N LEU A 147 4.06 12.37 -0.45
CA LEU A 147 4.84 12.76 0.72
C LEU A 147 6.12 11.95 0.84
N ILE A 148 6.06 10.63 0.64
CA ILE A 148 7.24 9.77 0.67
C ILE A 148 8.20 10.16 -0.44
N LYS A 149 7.74 10.29 -1.68
CA LYS A 149 8.59 10.72 -2.80
C LYS A 149 9.26 12.07 -2.55
N SER A 150 8.49 13.06 -2.10
CA SER A 150 9.05 14.39 -1.83
C SER A 150 10.06 14.38 -0.67
N SER A 151 9.90 13.51 0.32
CA SER A 151 10.84 13.40 1.45
C SER A 151 12.22 12.89 1.04
N ILE A 152 12.28 12.07 -0.01
CA ILE A 152 13.53 11.45 -0.51
C ILE A 152 14.02 12.07 -1.83
N GLY A 153 13.47 13.22 -2.23
CA GLY A 153 13.90 13.95 -3.41
C GLY A 153 13.51 13.34 -4.75
N LYS A 154 12.40 12.60 -4.80
CA LYS A 154 11.85 11.96 -6.01
C LYS A 154 10.52 12.54 -6.45
#